data_38b7aac43d1950b9ca3a4185dfc18eff
#
_entry.id   38b7aac43d1950b9ca3a4185dfc18eff
#
_cell.length_a   1.000
_cell.length_b   1.000
_cell.length_c   1.000
_cell.angle_alpha   90.00
_cell.angle_beta   90.00
_cell.angle_gamma   90.00
#
_symmetry.space_group_name_H-M   'P 1'
#
loop_
_entity.id
_entity.type
_entity.pdbx_description
1 polymer ?
#
loop_
_entity_poly.entity_id
_entity_poly.type
_entity_poly.pdbx_seq_one_letter_code
_entity_poly.pdbx_strand_id
1 'polypeptide(L)'
;IGATGLITYMRTDSLRISEEARAAANAFITKRYGESYLPPKPRYFKTKSGAQDAHEAIRPTAVTLTPEQVKDSLTAEQYKLYKLIWERFIASLMAVCVQNTVNADITAGDYLFKASGYSVKFDGFTVLYEEGKDDDGEEGGALPEMKKGDVLKLRELTPNQHFTQPPARYTEPTLIKALDENGIGRPSTYAPIISNILGRDYIEREKKSLKPTNLGIVVSDLMVKYFDKIIDVKFTAGLEKQLDEIGAGNRGWVDTIRDFYSDFEKLYNK
;
A
#
# COMPACT_ATOMS: atom_id res chain seq x y z
N ILE A 1 -25.32 27.21 1.15
CA ILE A 1 -24.98 26.05 1.95
C ILE A 1 -23.85 25.35 1.20
N GLY A 2 -22.62 25.43 1.71
CA GLY A 2 -21.45 24.83 1.08
C GLY A 2 -21.58 23.32 1.00
N ALA A 3 -20.89 22.70 0.01
CA ALA A 3 -20.81 21.26 -0.11
C ALA A 3 -20.19 20.66 1.18
N THR A 4 -20.88 19.70 1.80
CA THR A 4 -20.37 19.00 2.99
C THR A 4 -19.36 17.95 2.52
N GLY A 5 -18.09 18.12 2.89
CA GLY A 5 -17.06 17.10 2.63
C GLY A 5 -17.32 15.85 3.46
N LEU A 6 -17.38 14.69 2.82
CA LEU A 6 -17.54 13.40 3.50
C LEU A 6 -16.23 12.84 4.05
N ILE A 7 -15.11 13.33 3.54
CA ILE A 7 -13.76 12.93 3.96
C ILE A 7 -12.91 14.17 4.26
N THR A 8 -11.84 13.97 5.06
CA THR A 8 -10.82 14.99 5.29
C THR A 8 -10.05 15.30 4.00
N TYR A 9 -9.22 16.34 4.02
CA TYR A 9 -8.42 16.72 2.86
C TYR A 9 -7.53 15.56 2.40
N MET A 10 -7.58 15.28 1.11
CA MET A 10 -6.94 14.11 0.50
C MET A 10 -5.44 14.33 0.30
N ARG A 11 -4.66 14.15 1.37
CA ARG A 11 -3.21 14.19 1.36
C ARG A 11 -2.64 13.05 2.21
N THR A 12 -1.70 12.29 1.66
CA THR A 12 -1.23 11.01 2.22
C THR A 12 0.06 11.12 3.05
N ASP A 13 0.51 12.32 3.39
CA ASP A 13 1.73 12.57 4.17
C ASP A 13 1.53 12.45 5.69
N SER A 14 0.30 12.58 6.19
CA SER A 14 0.00 12.49 7.61
C SER A 14 -0.86 11.26 7.94
N LEU A 15 -0.50 10.60 9.03
CA LEU A 15 -1.27 9.51 9.64
C LEU A 15 -1.93 9.94 10.95
N ARG A 16 -1.89 11.23 11.27
CA ARG A 16 -2.45 11.78 12.50
C ARG A 16 -3.98 11.69 12.49
N ILE A 17 -4.54 11.28 13.61
CA ILE A 17 -5.98 11.23 13.86
C ILE A 17 -6.25 12.10 15.07
N SER A 18 -7.20 13.05 14.99
CA SER A 18 -7.60 13.87 16.15
C SER A 18 -8.22 12.99 17.24
N GLU A 19 -8.08 13.41 18.50
CA GLU A 19 -8.65 12.68 19.64
C GLU A 19 -10.18 12.61 19.55
N GLU A 20 -10.84 13.62 19.03
CA GLU A 20 -12.27 13.64 18.80
C GLU A 20 -12.70 12.57 17.79
N ALA A 21 -12.00 12.49 16.65
CA ALA A 21 -12.29 11.48 15.62
C ALA A 21 -12.02 10.05 16.13
N ARG A 22 -10.97 9.87 16.93
CA ARG A 22 -10.65 8.60 17.58
C ARG A 22 -11.74 8.19 18.57
N ALA A 23 -12.17 9.13 19.43
CA ALA A 23 -13.23 8.86 20.40
C ALA A 23 -14.55 8.49 19.72
N ALA A 24 -14.93 9.20 18.66
CA ALA A 24 -16.12 8.91 17.87
C ALA A 24 -16.05 7.52 17.21
N ALA A 25 -14.88 7.18 16.65
CA ALA A 25 -14.67 5.85 16.04
C ALA A 25 -14.71 4.73 17.07
N ASN A 26 -14.08 4.91 18.23
CA ASN A 26 -14.11 3.91 19.31
C ASN A 26 -15.54 3.69 19.81
N ALA A 27 -16.32 4.74 20.02
CA ALA A 27 -17.71 4.65 20.41
C ALA A 27 -18.55 3.90 19.34
N PHE A 28 -18.28 4.17 18.05
CA PHE A 28 -18.93 3.44 16.95
C PHE A 28 -18.57 1.96 16.97
N ILE A 29 -17.28 1.62 17.10
CA ILE A 29 -16.80 0.24 17.15
C ILE A 29 -17.45 -0.52 18.31
N THR A 30 -17.42 0.06 19.52
CA THR A 30 -18.06 -0.56 20.70
C THR A 30 -19.56 -0.81 20.49
N LYS A 31 -20.27 0.18 19.96
CA LYS A 31 -21.71 0.06 19.72
C LYS A 31 -22.06 -0.97 18.65
N ARG A 32 -21.25 -1.08 17.61
CA ARG A 32 -21.55 -1.93 16.43
C ARG A 32 -21.03 -3.35 16.57
N TYR A 33 -19.84 -3.52 17.14
CA TYR A 33 -19.09 -4.78 17.17
C TYR A 33 -18.85 -5.31 18.61
N GLY A 34 -18.90 -4.43 19.61
CA GLY A 34 -18.62 -4.78 21.01
C GLY A 34 -17.22 -4.35 21.46
N GLU A 35 -17.00 -4.33 22.79
CA GLU A 35 -15.76 -3.89 23.42
C GLU A 35 -14.53 -4.73 23.03
N SER A 36 -14.73 -6.04 22.75
CA SER A 36 -13.67 -6.96 22.34
C SER A 36 -12.99 -6.54 21.00
N TYR A 37 -13.68 -5.75 20.20
CA TYR A 37 -13.12 -5.22 18.94
C TYR A 37 -12.30 -3.95 19.09
N LEU A 38 -12.20 -3.41 20.32
CA LEU A 38 -11.24 -2.36 20.61
C LEU A 38 -9.90 -2.97 21.04
N PRO A 39 -8.77 -2.43 20.58
CA PRO A 39 -7.46 -2.87 21.04
C PRO A 39 -7.27 -2.52 22.52
N PRO A 40 -6.55 -3.37 23.31
CA PRO A 40 -6.35 -3.14 24.75
C PRO A 40 -5.56 -1.86 25.06
N LYS A 41 -4.85 -1.34 24.09
CA LYS A 41 -4.16 -0.04 24.15
C LYS A 41 -4.53 0.77 22.91
N PRO A 42 -4.82 2.07 23.03
CA PRO A 42 -5.10 2.94 21.89
C PRO A 42 -3.96 2.90 20.88
N ARG A 43 -4.30 2.82 19.59
CA ARG A 43 -3.32 2.87 18.50
C ARG A 43 -3.00 4.31 18.16
N TYR A 44 -1.71 4.61 18.09
CA TYR A 44 -1.19 5.88 17.61
C TYR A 44 -0.30 5.63 16.39
N PHE A 45 -0.51 6.40 15.36
CA PHE A 45 0.26 6.30 14.13
C PHE A 45 1.29 7.43 14.11
N LYS A 46 2.56 7.06 13.91
CA LYS A 46 3.64 8.05 13.79
C LYS A 46 3.55 8.72 12.42
N THR A 47 3.55 10.04 12.41
CA THR A 47 3.69 10.82 11.19
C THR A 47 5.13 10.70 10.66
N LYS A 48 5.31 10.65 9.34
CA LYS A 48 6.64 10.66 8.71
C LYS A 48 7.36 11.97 9.05
N SER A 49 8.69 11.91 9.22
CA SER A 49 9.51 13.11 9.38
C SER A 49 9.38 13.98 8.11
N GLY A 50 9.05 15.26 8.28
CA GLY A 50 8.83 16.19 7.17
C GLY A 50 7.37 16.40 6.76
N ALA A 51 6.41 15.68 7.33
CA ALA A 51 4.99 15.98 7.14
C ALA A 51 4.64 17.29 7.84
N GLN A 52 3.84 18.13 7.18
CA GLN A 52 3.33 19.36 7.80
C GLN A 52 2.32 18.98 8.88
N ASP A 53 2.54 19.46 10.11
CA ASP A 53 1.70 19.16 11.30
C ASP A 53 0.23 19.55 11.14
N ALA A 54 -0.10 20.37 10.14
CA ALA A 54 -1.46 20.84 9.89
C ALA A 54 -2.39 19.77 9.26
N HIS A 55 -1.83 18.66 8.72
CA HIS A 55 -2.63 17.65 8.03
C HIS A 55 -3.02 16.48 8.93
N GLU A 56 -4.21 15.96 8.69
CA GLU A 56 -4.71 14.71 9.25
C GLU A 56 -4.70 13.58 8.22
N ALA A 57 -4.81 12.34 8.72
CA ALA A 57 -5.05 11.18 7.87
C ALA A 57 -6.34 11.34 7.05
N ILE A 58 -6.39 10.72 5.89
CA ILE A 58 -7.61 10.63 5.07
C ILE A 58 -8.60 9.74 5.82
N ARG A 59 -9.72 10.32 6.25
CA ARG A 59 -10.74 9.64 7.03
C ARG A 59 -12.14 10.21 6.75
N PRO A 60 -13.22 9.52 7.10
CA PRO A 60 -14.55 10.10 7.08
C PRO A 60 -14.62 11.28 8.05
N THR A 61 -15.33 12.33 7.70
CA THR A 61 -15.59 13.49 8.58
C THR A 61 -16.50 13.13 9.75
N ALA A 62 -17.43 12.20 9.51
CA ALA A 62 -18.33 11.65 10.52
C ALA A 62 -18.44 10.12 10.35
N VAL A 63 -18.00 9.36 11.33
CA VAL A 63 -18.03 7.88 11.32
C VAL A 63 -19.44 7.31 11.31
N THR A 64 -20.41 8.08 11.78
CA THR A 64 -21.83 7.69 11.78
C THR A 64 -22.45 7.69 10.39
N LEU A 65 -21.86 8.38 9.43
CA LEU A 65 -22.26 8.31 8.02
C LEU A 65 -21.65 7.06 7.38
N THR A 66 -22.27 5.91 7.61
CA THR A 66 -21.78 4.65 7.04
C THR A 66 -21.90 4.65 5.51
N PRO A 67 -21.11 3.85 4.79
CA PRO A 67 -21.21 3.76 3.34
C PRO A 67 -22.62 3.52 2.83
N GLU A 68 -23.38 2.67 3.51
CA GLU A 68 -24.77 2.34 3.16
C GLU A 68 -25.69 3.57 3.24
N GLN A 69 -25.48 4.42 4.25
CA GLN A 69 -26.33 5.62 4.45
C GLN A 69 -26.08 6.71 3.42
N VAL A 70 -24.87 6.80 2.86
CA VAL A 70 -24.53 7.83 1.87
C VAL A 70 -24.60 7.34 0.43
N LYS A 71 -24.90 6.06 0.22
CA LYS A 71 -24.85 5.39 -1.09
C LYS A 71 -25.65 6.13 -2.16
N ASP A 72 -26.87 6.50 -1.83
CA ASP A 72 -27.80 7.15 -2.78
C ASP A 72 -27.42 8.60 -3.11
N SER A 73 -26.48 9.19 -2.34
CA SER A 73 -25.97 10.55 -2.56
C SER A 73 -24.66 10.59 -3.32
N LEU A 74 -24.12 9.44 -3.74
CA LEU A 74 -22.82 9.29 -4.37
C LEU A 74 -22.90 8.59 -5.72
N THR A 75 -22.00 8.93 -6.63
CA THR A 75 -21.78 8.10 -7.83
C THR A 75 -21.19 6.75 -7.43
N ALA A 76 -21.26 5.76 -8.33
CA ALA A 76 -20.71 4.43 -8.06
C ALA A 76 -19.20 4.45 -7.70
N GLU A 77 -18.43 5.33 -8.33
CA GLU A 77 -16.99 5.50 -8.08
C GLU A 77 -16.74 6.20 -6.74
N GLN A 78 -17.49 7.27 -6.45
CA GLN A 78 -17.42 7.96 -5.17
C GLN A 78 -17.79 7.03 -4.01
N TYR A 79 -18.83 6.22 -4.19
CA TYR A 79 -19.25 5.23 -3.19
C TYR A 79 -18.13 4.21 -2.91
N LYS A 80 -17.50 3.64 -3.95
CA LYS A 80 -16.40 2.69 -3.79
C LYS A 80 -15.24 3.31 -3.02
N LEU A 81 -14.85 4.53 -3.37
CA LEU A 81 -13.78 5.24 -2.70
C LEU A 81 -14.13 5.58 -1.25
N TYR A 82 -15.33 6.11 -1.00
CA TYR A 82 -15.78 6.43 0.34
C TYR A 82 -15.83 5.19 1.22
N LYS A 83 -16.39 4.08 0.70
CA LYS A 83 -16.44 2.79 1.39
C LYS A 83 -15.04 2.33 1.80
N LEU A 84 -14.09 2.35 0.88
CA LEU A 84 -12.69 1.97 1.15
C LEU A 84 -12.08 2.83 2.26
N ILE A 85 -12.24 4.16 2.19
CA ILE A 85 -11.69 5.09 3.19
C ILE A 85 -12.34 4.84 4.55
N TRP A 86 -13.65 4.69 4.59
CA TRP A 86 -14.41 4.48 5.82
C TRP A 86 -14.05 3.15 6.49
N GLU A 87 -14.09 2.06 5.75
CA GLU A 87 -13.76 0.72 6.25
C GLU A 87 -12.30 0.65 6.74
N ARG A 88 -11.35 1.18 5.97
CA ARG A 88 -9.94 1.20 6.36
C ARG A 88 -9.69 2.06 7.60
N PHE A 89 -10.35 3.20 7.72
CA PHE A 89 -10.24 4.06 8.90
C PHE A 89 -10.74 3.35 10.15
N ILE A 90 -11.94 2.80 10.13
CA ILE A 90 -12.50 2.06 11.28
C ILE A 90 -11.64 0.83 11.61
N ALA A 91 -11.29 0.03 10.61
CA ALA A 91 -10.45 -1.16 10.77
C ALA A 91 -9.08 -0.83 11.39
N SER A 92 -8.49 0.33 11.05
CA SER A 92 -7.21 0.78 11.61
C SER A 92 -7.24 0.99 13.13
N LEU A 93 -8.40 1.26 13.69
CA LEU A 93 -8.63 1.48 15.11
C LEU A 93 -9.19 0.24 15.84
N MET A 94 -9.51 -0.83 15.12
CA MET A 94 -10.01 -2.08 15.67
C MET A 94 -8.90 -3.00 16.20
N ALA A 95 -9.27 -3.96 17.01
CA ALA A 95 -8.41 -5.03 17.49
C ALA A 95 -7.90 -5.90 16.33
N VAL A 96 -6.74 -6.51 16.49
CA VAL A 96 -6.13 -7.39 15.49
C VAL A 96 -6.93 -8.69 15.33
N CYS A 97 -6.89 -9.24 14.12
CA CYS A 97 -7.32 -10.61 13.88
C CYS A 97 -6.33 -11.57 14.60
N VAL A 98 -6.89 -12.59 15.26
CA VAL A 98 -6.10 -13.63 15.93
C VAL A 98 -6.34 -14.95 15.23
N GLN A 99 -5.28 -15.58 14.77
CA GLN A 99 -5.33 -16.84 14.06
C GLN A 99 -4.54 -17.92 14.83
N ASN A 100 -5.09 -19.14 14.86
CA ASN A 100 -4.34 -20.32 15.25
C ASN A 100 -3.70 -20.91 14.01
N THR A 101 -2.39 -20.98 13.97
CA THR A 101 -1.64 -21.63 12.88
C THR A 101 -1.30 -23.07 13.26
N VAL A 102 -1.45 -23.97 12.30
CA VAL A 102 -1.06 -25.38 12.42
C VAL A 102 -0.04 -25.70 11.36
N ASN A 103 1.09 -26.26 11.80
CA ASN A 103 2.11 -26.80 10.92
C ASN A 103 2.24 -28.30 11.23
N ALA A 104 2.07 -29.14 10.24
CA ALA A 104 2.19 -30.58 10.36
C ALA A 104 3.35 -31.10 9.51
N ASP A 105 4.24 -31.81 10.16
CA ASP A 105 5.29 -32.61 9.53
C ASP A 105 4.82 -34.06 9.49
N ILE A 106 4.63 -34.62 8.30
CA ILE A 106 4.05 -35.94 8.06
C ILE A 106 5.13 -36.83 7.43
N THR A 107 5.59 -37.84 8.16
CA THR A 107 6.60 -38.80 7.68
C THR A 107 5.95 -39.96 6.95
N ALA A 108 6.48 -40.32 5.79
CA ALA A 108 6.07 -41.50 5.00
C ALA A 108 7.32 -42.22 4.47
N GLY A 109 7.83 -43.22 5.20
CA GLY A 109 9.13 -43.83 4.97
C GLY A 109 10.25 -42.78 5.11
N ASP A 110 11.05 -42.61 4.07
CA ASP A 110 12.16 -41.65 4.02
C ASP A 110 11.74 -40.24 3.59
N TYR A 111 10.45 -40.01 3.33
CA TYR A 111 9.93 -38.74 2.83
C TYR A 111 9.24 -37.94 3.93
N LEU A 112 9.42 -36.63 3.89
CA LEU A 112 8.77 -35.68 4.78
C LEU A 112 7.83 -34.76 3.97
N PHE A 113 6.55 -34.86 4.27
CA PHE A 113 5.53 -33.94 3.75
C PHE A 113 5.25 -32.85 4.78
N LYS A 114 5.05 -31.63 4.31
CA LYS A 114 4.71 -30.48 5.15
C LYS A 114 3.35 -29.92 4.74
N ALA A 115 2.51 -29.70 5.74
CA ALA A 115 1.25 -29.01 5.55
C ALA A 115 1.15 -27.87 6.55
N SER A 116 0.66 -26.72 6.10
CA SER A 116 0.39 -25.57 6.94
C SER A 116 -1.02 -25.05 6.69
N GLY A 117 -1.66 -24.59 7.74
CA GLY A 117 -2.99 -24.00 7.66
C GLY A 117 -3.25 -23.10 8.86
N TYR A 118 -4.37 -22.40 8.83
CA TYR A 118 -4.81 -21.57 9.95
C TYR A 118 -6.33 -21.64 10.15
N SER A 119 -6.75 -21.32 11.36
CA SER A 119 -8.14 -21.07 11.69
C SER A 119 -8.26 -19.72 12.38
N VAL A 120 -9.28 -18.94 12.04
CA VAL A 120 -9.55 -17.66 12.69
C VAL A 120 -10.15 -17.93 14.06
N LYS A 121 -9.45 -17.50 15.12
CA LYS A 121 -9.91 -17.56 16.50
C LYS A 121 -10.75 -16.32 16.85
N PHE A 122 -10.34 -15.17 16.36
CA PHE A 122 -11.02 -13.90 16.51
C PHE A 122 -10.78 -13.06 15.26
N ASP A 123 -11.83 -12.63 14.60
CA ASP A 123 -11.77 -11.92 13.33
C ASP A 123 -11.21 -10.49 13.44
N GLY A 124 -11.47 -9.80 14.58
CA GLY A 124 -10.95 -8.45 14.78
C GLY A 124 -11.33 -7.52 13.63
N PHE A 125 -10.36 -6.77 13.10
CA PHE A 125 -10.62 -5.81 12.01
C PHE A 125 -11.03 -6.48 10.68
N THR A 126 -10.77 -7.78 10.49
CA THR A 126 -11.10 -8.45 9.22
C THR A 126 -12.60 -8.65 9.02
N VAL A 127 -13.41 -8.51 10.07
CA VAL A 127 -14.88 -8.46 9.97
C VAL A 127 -15.35 -7.31 9.06
N LEU A 128 -14.54 -6.28 8.91
CA LEU A 128 -14.88 -5.06 8.18
C LEU A 128 -14.01 -4.83 6.94
N TYR A 129 -12.73 -5.14 7.03
CA TYR A 129 -11.75 -4.82 6.00
C TYR A 129 -10.75 -5.95 5.81
N GLU A 130 -10.66 -6.44 4.58
CA GLU A 130 -9.59 -7.31 4.13
C GLU A 130 -8.76 -6.58 3.07
N GLU A 131 -7.45 -6.54 3.26
CA GLU A 131 -6.56 -5.96 2.27
C GLU A 131 -6.51 -6.87 1.05
N GLY A 132 -6.81 -6.33 -0.14
CA GLY A 132 -6.73 -7.08 -1.38
C GLY A 132 -5.31 -7.60 -1.56
N LYS A 133 -5.17 -8.90 -1.79
CA LYS A 133 -3.87 -9.51 -2.11
C LYS A 133 -3.48 -9.12 -3.52
N ASP A 134 -2.28 -8.58 -3.69
CA ASP A 134 -1.68 -8.31 -5.01
C ASP A 134 -1.10 -9.57 -5.65
N ASP A 135 -1.02 -10.66 -4.88
CA ASP A 135 -0.46 -11.95 -5.32
C ASP A 135 -1.52 -13.07 -5.21
N ASP A 136 -1.64 -13.89 -6.25
CA ASP A 136 -2.50 -15.08 -6.31
C ASP A 136 -1.93 -16.25 -5.46
N GLY A 137 -1.23 -15.94 -4.36
CA GLY A 137 -0.68 -16.95 -3.45
C GLY A 137 -1.78 -17.88 -2.93
N GLU A 138 -1.52 -19.19 -2.97
CA GLU A 138 -2.43 -20.20 -2.43
C GLU A 138 -2.82 -19.86 -0.99
N GLU A 139 -4.11 -19.67 -0.76
CA GLU A 139 -4.64 -19.55 0.59
C GLU A 139 -4.44 -20.88 1.29
N GLY A 140 -3.60 -20.90 2.31
CA GLY A 140 -3.50 -22.05 3.20
C GLY A 140 -4.88 -22.33 3.78
N GLY A 141 -5.52 -23.43 3.34
CA GLY A 141 -6.82 -23.85 3.84
C GLY A 141 -6.76 -24.23 5.32
N ALA A 142 -7.92 -24.29 5.98
CA ALA A 142 -8.01 -24.84 7.32
C ALA A 142 -7.59 -26.32 7.29
N LEU A 143 -6.58 -26.67 8.07
CA LEU A 143 -6.21 -28.07 8.29
C LEU A 143 -7.16 -28.71 9.31
N PRO A 144 -7.49 -30.02 9.15
CA PRO A 144 -8.23 -30.73 10.18
C PRO A 144 -7.44 -30.79 11.50
N GLU A 145 -8.13 -31.01 12.60
CA GLU A 145 -7.46 -31.27 13.87
C GLU A 145 -6.59 -32.52 13.76
N MET A 146 -5.32 -32.36 14.09
CA MET A 146 -4.33 -33.42 14.08
C MET A 146 -3.52 -33.37 15.37
N LYS A 147 -3.12 -34.55 15.85
CA LYS A 147 -2.26 -34.70 17.04
C LYS A 147 -0.96 -35.39 16.65
N LYS A 148 0.08 -35.10 17.39
CA LYS A 148 1.37 -35.78 17.22
C LYS A 148 1.18 -37.28 17.42
N GLY A 149 1.58 -38.06 16.41
CA GLY A 149 1.46 -39.51 16.42
C GLY A 149 0.21 -40.05 15.71
N ASP A 150 -0.67 -39.18 15.20
CA ASP A 150 -1.79 -39.63 14.37
C ASP A 150 -1.28 -40.33 13.10
N VAL A 151 -1.92 -41.43 12.77
CA VAL A 151 -1.63 -42.20 11.53
C VAL A 151 -2.59 -41.74 10.45
N LEU A 152 -2.05 -41.15 9.39
CA LEU A 152 -2.82 -40.67 8.26
C LEU A 152 -2.84 -41.70 7.14
N LYS A 153 -3.99 -41.90 6.51
CA LYS A 153 -4.13 -42.77 5.35
C LYS A 153 -3.89 -41.97 4.06
N LEU A 154 -2.84 -42.32 3.31
CA LEU A 154 -2.61 -41.75 1.99
C LEU A 154 -3.81 -42.10 1.08
N ARG A 155 -4.42 -41.09 0.48
CA ARG A 155 -5.49 -41.26 -0.51
C ARG A 155 -4.96 -41.19 -1.93
N GLU A 156 -4.15 -40.15 -2.19
CA GLU A 156 -3.60 -39.86 -3.48
C GLU A 156 -2.29 -39.12 -3.36
N LEU A 157 -1.37 -39.37 -4.27
CA LEU A 157 -0.14 -38.60 -4.42
C LEU A 157 -0.13 -38.03 -5.84
N THR A 158 -0.27 -36.70 -5.92
CA THR A 158 -0.29 -35.96 -7.17
C THR A 158 1.05 -35.26 -7.38
N PRO A 159 1.91 -35.71 -8.30
CA PRO A 159 3.16 -35.04 -8.58
C PRO A 159 2.88 -33.79 -9.43
N ASN A 160 3.16 -32.63 -8.90
CA ASN A 160 3.06 -31.35 -9.61
C ASN A 160 4.47 -30.79 -9.85
N GLN A 161 4.72 -30.34 -11.06
CA GLN A 161 5.95 -29.63 -11.38
C GLN A 161 5.72 -28.12 -11.20
N HIS A 162 6.56 -27.51 -10.39
CA HIS A 162 6.54 -26.05 -10.17
C HIS A 162 7.88 -25.45 -10.61
N PHE A 163 7.81 -24.22 -11.12
CA PHE A 163 8.99 -23.46 -11.49
C PHE A 163 9.03 -22.18 -10.68
N THR A 164 10.22 -21.74 -10.31
CA THR A 164 10.40 -20.42 -9.72
C THR A 164 9.94 -19.34 -10.70
N GLN A 165 9.19 -18.38 -10.18
CA GLN A 165 8.71 -17.26 -10.98
C GLN A 165 9.62 -16.05 -10.79
N PRO A 166 9.82 -15.20 -11.80
CA PRO A 166 10.50 -13.92 -11.63
C PRO A 166 9.68 -13.03 -10.67
N PRO A 167 10.30 -11.95 -10.13
CA PRO A 167 9.56 -10.96 -9.36
C PRO A 167 8.34 -10.46 -10.15
N ALA A 168 7.23 -10.28 -9.45
CA ALA A 168 6.01 -9.76 -10.07
C ALA A 168 6.25 -8.37 -10.66
N ARG A 169 5.55 -8.06 -11.77
CA ARG A 169 5.54 -6.69 -12.31
C ARG A 169 4.88 -5.75 -11.34
N TYR A 170 5.27 -4.47 -11.39
CA TYR A 170 4.59 -3.45 -10.61
C TYR A 170 3.12 -3.33 -11.02
N THR A 171 2.26 -3.15 -10.02
CA THR A 171 0.95 -2.55 -10.16
C THR A 171 1.07 -1.04 -9.90
N GLU A 172 0.04 -0.24 -10.18
CA GLU A 172 0.08 1.19 -9.84
C GLU A 172 0.35 1.42 -8.33
N PRO A 173 -0.33 0.71 -7.40
CA PRO A 173 -0.05 0.86 -5.97
C PRO A 173 1.37 0.46 -5.58
N THR A 174 1.89 -0.65 -6.11
CA THR A 174 3.25 -1.10 -5.76
C THR A 174 4.33 -0.21 -6.38
N LEU A 175 4.07 0.41 -7.55
CA LEU A 175 4.96 1.42 -8.12
C LEU A 175 4.97 2.69 -7.26
N ILE A 176 3.81 3.19 -6.84
CA ILE A 176 3.72 4.34 -5.92
C ILE A 176 4.47 4.05 -4.62
N LYS A 177 4.28 2.85 -4.06
CA LYS A 177 5.01 2.43 -2.87
C LYS A 177 6.52 2.44 -3.08
N ALA A 178 7.00 1.92 -4.20
CA ALA A 178 8.42 1.93 -4.53
C ALA A 178 8.97 3.36 -4.71
N LEU A 179 8.22 4.27 -5.34
CA LEU A 179 8.59 5.68 -5.45
C LEU A 179 8.71 6.33 -4.06
N ASP A 180 7.69 6.15 -3.19
CA ASP A 180 7.67 6.69 -1.83
C ASP A 180 8.83 6.15 -0.96
N GLU A 181 9.10 4.85 -1.02
CA GLU A 181 10.20 4.20 -0.28
C GLU A 181 11.58 4.71 -0.72
N ASN A 182 11.72 5.09 -1.98
CA ASN A 182 12.95 5.67 -2.52
C ASN A 182 13.01 7.20 -2.40
N GLY A 183 11.99 7.85 -1.83
CA GLY A 183 11.96 9.31 -1.65
C GLY A 183 11.72 10.08 -2.95
N ILE A 184 11.14 9.45 -3.97
CA ILE A 184 10.82 10.04 -5.27
C ILE A 184 9.35 10.42 -5.34
N GLY A 185 9.07 11.65 -5.73
CA GLY A 185 7.71 12.18 -5.80
C GLY A 185 7.14 12.57 -4.45
N ARG A 186 5.92 13.06 -4.50
CA ARG A 186 5.15 13.51 -3.33
C ARG A 186 3.69 13.09 -3.53
N PRO A 187 2.86 13.11 -2.49
CA PRO A 187 1.44 12.72 -2.61
C PRO A 187 0.70 13.37 -3.78
N SER A 188 1.04 14.63 -4.08
CA SER A 188 0.44 15.38 -5.20
C SER A 188 0.97 15.00 -6.58
N THR A 189 2.10 14.31 -6.69
CA THR A 189 2.76 14.00 -7.97
C THR A 189 2.70 12.53 -8.38
N TYR A 190 2.38 11.59 -7.48
CA TYR A 190 2.33 10.17 -7.84
C TYR A 190 1.36 9.85 -8.96
N ALA A 191 0.12 10.33 -8.86
CA ALA A 191 -0.88 10.09 -9.91
C ALA A 191 -0.51 10.76 -11.25
N PRO A 192 -0.05 12.03 -11.29
CA PRO A 192 0.52 12.65 -12.49
C PRO A 192 1.69 11.87 -13.11
N ILE A 193 2.63 11.33 -12.32
CA ILE A 193 3.75 10.52 -12.82
C ILE A 193 3.21 9.31 -13.59
N ILE A 194 2.31 8.53 -12.96
CA ILE A 194 1.74 7.34 -13.60
C ILE A 194 0.95 7.72 -14.86
N SER A 195 0.13 8.75 -14.78
CA SER A 195 -0.66 9.21 -15.93
C SER A 195 0.24 9.66 -17.10
N ASN A 196 1.37 10.32 -16.81
CA ASN A 196 2.31 10.76 -17.83
C ASN A 196 3.01 9.60 -18.53
N ILE A 197 3.49 8.59 -17.80
CA ILE A 197 4.19 7.45 -18.40
C ILE A 197 3.23 6.55 -19.20
N LEU A 198 1.95 6.46 -18.78
CA LEU A 198 0.89 5.82 -19.55
C LEU A 198 0.52 6.64 -20.79
N GLY A 199 0.28 7.95 -20.63
CA GLY A 199 -0.12 8.83 -21.74
C GLY A 199 0.95 9.04 -22.81
N ARG A 200 2.22 8.74 -22.50
CA ARG A 200 3.34 8.73 -23.44
C ARG A 200 3.61 7.36 -24.08
N ASP A 201 2.74 6.38 -23.79
CA ASP A 201 2.91 4.99 -24.26
C ASP A 201 4.25 4.35 -23.88
N TYR A 202 4.86 4.79 -22.76
CA TYR A 202 6.07 4.14 -22.26
C TYR A 202 5.78 2.83 -21.53
N ILE A 203 4.58 2.75 -20.92
CA ILE A 203 4.03 1.57 -20.28
C ILE A 203 2.59 1.35 -20.70
N GLU A 204 2.11 0.13 -20.61
CA GLU A 204 0.72 -0.26 -20.79
C GLU A 204 0.19 -1.02 -19.58
N ARG A 205 -1.14 -1.06 -19.41
CA ARG A 205 -1.78 -1.88 -18.38
C ARG A 205 -2.05 -3.27 -18.94
N GLU A 206 -1.50 -4.29 -18.29
CA GLU A 206 -1.79 -5.69 -18.55
C GLU A 206 -2.53 -6.26 -17.33
N LYS A 207 -3.86 -6.33 -17.39
CA LYS A 207 -4.73 -6.59 -16.22
C LYS A 207 -4.50 -5.53 -15.13
N LYS A 208 -3.94 -5.95 -13.98
CA LYS A 208 -3.58 -5.06 -12.87
C LYS A 208 -2.12 -4.59 -12.93
N SER A 209 -1.28 -5.24 -13.73
CA SER A 209 0.16 -4.99 -13.80
C SER A 209 0.51 -3.93 -14.84
N LEU A 210 1.63 -3.26 -14.62
CA LEU A 210 2.24 -2.32 -15.54
C LEU A 210 3.34 -3.02 -16.33
N LYS A 211 3.30 -2.92 -17.64
CA LYS A 211 4.26 -3.54 -18.56
C LYS A 211 4.91 -2.48 -19.42
N PRO A 212 6.24 -2.46 -19.56
CA PRO A 212 6.91 -1.54 -20.48
C PRO A 212 6.56 -1.89 -21.93
N THR A 213 6.32 -0.88 -22.75
CA THR A 213 6.17 -1.01 -24.20
C THR A 213 7.54 -1.05 -24.87
N ASN A 214 7.58 -1.44 -26.15
CA ASN A 214 8.83 -1.36 -26.92
C ASN A 214 9.36 0.08 -26.99
N LEU A 215 8.48 1.08 -27.11
CA LEU A 215 8.86 2.49 -27.07
C LEU A 215 9.50 2.84 -25.72
N GLY A 216 8.86 2.43 -24.61
CA GLY A 216 9.38 2.69 -23.26
C GLY A 216 10.75 2.06 -23.04
N ILE A 217 10.99 0.85 -23.52
CA ILE A 217 12.29 0.18 -23.44
C ILE A 217 13.35 0.97 -24.21
N VAL A 218 13.09 1.33 -25.48
CA VAL A 218 14.03 2.08 -26.33
C VAL A 218 14.35 3.43 -25.69
N VAL A 219 13.35 4.16 -25.19
CA VAL A 219 13.57 5.46 -24.54
C VAL A 219 14.38 5.27 -23.25
N SER A 220 14.07 4.27 -22.44
CA SER A 220 14.81 3.98 -21.20
C SER A 220 16.27 3.66 -21.50
N ASP A 221 16.54 2.78 -22.47
CA ASP A 221 17.91 2.39 -22.85
C ASP A 221 18.72 3.58 -23.37
N LEU A 222 18.09 4.43 -24.19
CA LEU A 222 18.71 5.65 -24.69
C LEU A 222 19.05 6.62 -23.56
N MET A 223 18.11 6.83 -22.64
CA MET A 223 18.33 7.71 -21.50
C MET A 223 19.40 7.19 -20.54
N VAL A 224 19.41 5.91 -20.25
CA VAL A 224 20.45 5.26 -19.43
C VAL A 224 21.82 5.37 -20.10
N LYS A 225 21.87 5.22 -21.43
CA LYS A 225 23.15 5.30 -22.17
C LYS A 225 23.78 6.70 -22.18
N TYR A 226 22.96 7.75 -22.32
CA TYR A 226 23.45 9.13 -22.49
C TYR A 226 23.34 9.99 -21.24
N PHE A 227 22.42 9.64 -20.32
CA PHE A 227 22.08 10.41 -19.12
C PHE A 227 22.05 9.55 -17.86
N ASP A 228 22.94 8.56 -17.75
CA ASP A 228 23.01 7.58 -16.68
C ASP A 228 22.90 8.18 -15.27
N LYS A 229 23.61 9.30 -15.03
CA LYS A 229 23.59 9.99 -13.74
C LYS A 229 22.25 10.65 -13.41
N ILE A 230 21.50 11.10 -14.43
CA ILE A 230 20.21 11.79 -14.22
C ILE A 230 19.07 10.78 -14.05
N ILE A 231 19.18 9.63 -14.70
CA ILE A 231 18.20 8.54 -14.61
C ILE A 231 18.37 7.69 -13.34
N ASP A 232 19.41 7.95 -12.57
CA ASP A 232 19.64 7.24 -11.30
C ASP A 232 18.59 7.60 -10.25
N VAL A 233 18.03 6.56 -9.58
CA VAL A 233 17.02 6.70 -8.53
C VAL A 233 17.52 7.57 -7.37
N LYS A 234 18.80 7.43 -7.00
CA LYS A 234 19.40 8.21 -5.91
C LYS A 234 19.58 9.68 -6.29
N PHE A 235 19.83 9.96 -7.57
CA PHE A 235 19.91 11.33 -8.07
C PHE A 235 18.56 12.03 -7.91
N THR A 236 17.48 11.40 -8.37
CA THR A 236 16.12 11.96 -8.26
C THR A 236 15.70 12.15 -6.79
N ALA A 237 15.93 11.15 -5.93
CA ALA A 237 15.68 11.25 -4.50
C ALA A 237 16.50 12.37 -3.83
N GLY A 238 17.77 12.51 -4.24
CA GLY A 238 18.66 13.59 -3.76
C GLY A 238 18.14 14.98 -4.16
N LEU A 239 17.67 15.14 -5.40
CA LEU A 239 17.08 16.39 -5.87
C LEU A 239 15.80 16.75 -5.12
N GLU A 240 14.92 15.78 -4.90
CA GLU A 240 13.70 15.95 -4.09
C GLU A 240 14.04 16.45 -2.68
N LYS A 241 15.07 15.86 -2.04
CA LYS A 241 15.54 16.29 -0.73
C LYS A 241 16.07 17.72 -0.74
N GLN A 242 16.83 18.09 -1.78
CA GLN A 242 17.33 19.47 -1.93
C GLN A 242 16.18 20.47 -2.09
N LEU A 243 15.11 20.10 -2.81
CA LEU A 243 13.91 20.93 -2.94
C LEU A 243 13.21 21.13 -1.59
N ASP A 244 13.14 20.07 -0.75
CA ASP A 244 12.62 20.20 0.61
C ASP A 244 13.47 21.13 1.48
N GLU A 245 14.80 21.04 1.37
CA GLU A 245 15.75 21.94 2.07
C GLU A 245 15.59 23.41 1.64
N ILE A 246 15.32 23.65 0.34
CA ILE A 246 14.99 25.00 -0.17
C ILE A 246 13.67 25.46 0.42
N GLY A 247 12.64 24.62 0.43
CA GLY A 247 11.33 24.93 1.01
C GLY A 247 11.40 25.25 2.50
N ALA A 248 12.34 24.62 3.23
CA ALA A 248 12.61 24.88 4.65
C ALA A 248 13.53 26.11 4.89
N GLY A 249 14.04 26.76 3.85
CA GLY A 249 14.94 27.89 3.96
C GLY A 249 16.40 27.52 4.31
N ASN A 250 16.75 26.24 4.26
CA ASN A 250 18.08 25.74 4.64
C ASN A 250 19.06 25.68 3.45
N ARG A 251 18.60 25.93 2.23
CA ARG A 251 19.41 25.87 1.01
C ARG A 251 18.99 26.95 0.00
N GLY A 252 19.96 27.51 -0.72
CA GLY A 252 19.71 28.45 -1.82
C GLY A 252 19.28 27.72 -3.10
N TRP A 253 18.20 28.14 -3.73
CA TRP A 253 17.72 27.52 -4.97
C TRP A 253 18.67 27.75 -6.15
N VAL A 254 19.35 28.92 -6.20
CA VAL A 254 20.29 29.27 -7.26
C VAL A 254 21.47 28.31 -7.28
N ASP A 255 22.02 27.97 -6.10
CA ASP A 255 23.14 27.03 -5.99
C ASP A 255 22.75 25.63 -6.43
N THR A 256 21.55 25.19 -6.06
CA THR A 256 21.00 23.90 -6.49
C THR A 256 20.88 23.80 -8.02
N ILE A 257 20.35 24.85 -8.66
CA ILE A 257 20.25 24.89 -10.14
C ILE A 257 21.64 24.95 -10.78
N ARG A 258 22.55 25.73 -10.24
CA ARG A 258 23.93 25.83 -10.77
C ARG A 258 24.66 24.50 -10.72
N ASP A 259 24.56 23.78 -9.58
CA ASP A 259 25.16 22.47 -9.40
C ASP A 259 24.62 21.48 -10.44
N PHE A 260 23.29 21.42 -10.58
CA PHE A 260 22.61 20.56 -11.55
C PHE A 260 23.03 20.90 -12.99
N TYR A 261 22.95 22.18 -13.37
CA TYR A 261 23.20 22.62 -14.74
C TYR A 261 24.63 22.40 -15.19
N SER A 262 25.59 22.61 -14.30
CA SER A 262 27.02 22.37 -14.58
C SER A 262 27.31 20.92 -14.99
N ASP A 263 26.66 19.96 -14.40
CA ASP A 263 26.84 18.55 -14.76
C ASP A 263 25.96 18.13 -15.96
N PHE A 264 24.76 18.69 -16.07
CA PHE A 264 23.89 18.48 -17.21
C PHE A 264 24.48 18.98 -18.52
N GLU A 265 25.07 20.19 -18.54
CA GLU A 265 25.69 20.80 -19.72
C GLU A 265 26.79 19.93 -20.29
N LYS A 266 27.62 19.30 -19.44
CA LYS A 266 28.69 18.37 -19.85
C LYS A 266 28.13 17.11 -20.52
N LEU A 267 26.93 16.63 -20.11
CA LEU A 267 26.27 15.47 -20.71
C LEU A 267 25.59 15.83 -22.03
N TYR A 268 25.01 17.03 -22.10
CA TYR A 268 24.29 17.52 -23.29
C TYR A 268 25.24 17.83 -24.47
N ASN A 269 26.46 18.26 -24.18
CA ASN A 269 27.47 18.60 -25.19
C ASN A 269 28.33 17.41 -25.62
N LYS A 270 28.09 16.20 -25.15
CA LYS A 270 28.70 14.96 -25.62
C LYS A 270 27.91 14.36 -26.78
#